data_316c6967845e3539aed17940544e9c19
#
_entry.id   316c6967845e3539aed17940544e9c19
#
_cell.length_a   1.000
_cell.length_b   1.000
_cell.length_c   1.000
_cell.angle_alpha   90.00
_cell.angle_beta   90.00
_cell.angle_gamma   90.00
#
_symmetry.space_group_name_H-M   'P 1'
#
loop_
_entity.id
_entity.type
_entity.pdbx_description
1 polymer ?
#
loop_
_entity_poly.entity_id
_entity_poly.type
_entity_poly.pdbx_seq_one_letter_code
_entity_poly.pdbx_strand_id
1 'polypeptide(L)'
;MLVTKKAPEFKTQAVMPDNSIQDVSLSDYSGKKVVLFFYPLDFTFVCPTELLAFDKRLDEFKSRGVEVLGCSVDSRWSHLAWKNTDVNNGGIGNVQYPLLQDLDKSIARSYDVLVGAKEAYVETEEGEGNTTVGGGVALRGSFLIDEEGVIRHAVLNDLPLGRNIDEMLRM
;
A
#
# COMPACT_ATOMS: atom_id res chain seq x y z
N MET A 1 -8.09 -8.97 -13.54
CA MET A 1 -9.11 -8.47 -12.59
C MET A 1 -9.02 -9.26 -11.29
N LEU A 2 -8.87 -8.58 -10.14
CA LEU A 2 -8.66 -9.19 -8.82
C LEU A 2 -9.93 -9.25 -7.95
N VAL A 3 -10.95 -8.44 -8.25
CA VAL A 3 -12.23 -8.45 -7.51
C VAL A 3 -12.86 -9.83 -7.61
N THR A 4 -13.39 -10.34 -6.51
CA THR A 4 -13.91 -11.68 -6.26
C THR A 4 -12.88 -12.80 -6.12
N LYS A 5 -11.58 -12.48 -6.17
CA LYS A 5 -10.49 -13.45 -5.97
C LYS A 5 -9.83 -13.26 -4.62
N LYS A 6 -9.12 -14.27 -4.17
CA LYS A 6 -8.21 -14.16 -3.02
C LYS A 6 -7.19 -13.05 -3.30
N ALA A 7 -6.99 -12.20 -2.30
CA ALA A 7 -5.97 -11.19 -2.35
C ALA A 7 -4.58 -11.85 -2.45
N PRO A 8 -3.70 -11.35 -3.32
CA PRO A 8 -2.32 -11.82 -3.36
C PRO A 8 -1.65 -11.68 -2.00
N GLU A 9 -1.07 -12.78 -1.52
CA GLU A 9 -0.32 -12.79 -0.26
C GLU A 9 0.98 -12.01 -0.41
N PHE A 10 1.41 -11.39 0.69
CA PHE A 10 2.71 -10.75 0.79
C PHE A 10 3.28 -10.90 2.20
N LYS A 11 4.60 -10.82 2.28
CA LYS A 11 5.36 -10.62 3.50
C LYS A 11 6.43 -9.58 3.24
N THR A 12 6.44 -8.50 4.01
CA THR A 12 7.41 -7.41 3.86
C THR A 12 7.65 -6.72 5.19
N GLN A 13 8.59 -5.78 5.22
CA GLN A 13 8.79 -4.92 6.37
C GLN A 13 7.94 -3.65 6.26
N ALA A 14 7.45 -3.19 7.40
CA ALA A 14 6.65 -1.99 7.49
C ALA A 14 7.13 -1.08 8.62
N VAL A 15 6.89 0.22 8.47
CA VAL A 15 6.96 1.18 9.57
C VAL A 15 5.61 1.22 10.25
N MET A 16 5.59 0.83 11.52
CA MET A 16 4.39 0.74 12.33
C MET A 16 3.97 2.12 12.88
N PRO A 17 2.75 2.26 13.45
CA PRO A 17 2.29 3.51 14.06
C PRO A 17 3.25 4.11 15.11
N ASP A 18 3.91 3.26 15.89
CA ASP A 18 4.90 3.64 16.92
C ASP A 18 6.30 3.91 16.36
N ASN A 19 6.46 3.95 15.04
CA ASN A 19 7.72 4.08 14.30
C ASN A 19 8.68 2.89 14.42
N SER A 20 8.25 1.77 15.01
CA SER A 20 9.02 0.53 14.96
C SER A 20 8.97 -0.06 13.54
N ILE A 21 10.02 -0.81 13.17
CA ILE A 21 10.06 -1.56 11.91
C ILE A 21 9.79 -3.02 12.25
N GLN A 22 8.76 -3.59 11.63
CA GLN A 22 8.33 -4.96 11.86
C GLN A 22 8.07 -5.69 10.53
N ASP A 23 8.19 -7.01 10.56
CA ASP A 23 7.69 -7.86 9.48
C ASP A 23 6.17 -7.88 9.53
N VAL A 24 5.53 -7.71 8.38
CA VAL A 24 4.07 -7.69 8.22
C VAL A 24 3.70 -8.59 7.04
N SER A 25 2.73 -9.46 7.25
CA SER A 25 2.13 -10.32 6.23
C SER A 25 0.64 -10.05 6.11
N LEU A 26 0.06 -10.25 4.94
CA LEU A 26 -1.40 -10.15 4.80
C LEU A 26 -2.11 -11.14 5.72
N SER A 27 -1.54 -12.33 5.92
CA SER A 27 -2.07 -13.37 6.83
C SER A 27 -2.17 -12.93 8.30
N ASP A 28 -1.42 -11.91 8.73
CA ASP A 28 -1.52 -11.35 10.10
C ASP A 28 -2.88 -10.67 10.34
N TYR A 29 -3.59 -10.35 9.27
CA TYR A 29 -4.91 -9.73 9.26
C TYR A 29 -6.05 -10.72 8.96
N SER A 30 -5.77 -12.02 8.98
CA SER A 30 -6.79 -13.06 8.77
C SER A 30 -7.97 -12.89 9.74
N GLY A 31 -9.19 -12.97 9.22
CA GLY A 31 -10.41 -12.73 10.00
C GLY A 31 -10.75 -11.25 10.22
N LYS A 32 -10.01 -10.33 9.62
CA LYS A 32 -10.29 -8.89 9.65
C LYS A 32 -10.49 -8.35 8.23
N LYS A 33 -11.24 -7.28 8.12
CA LYS A 33 -11.30 -6.50 6.87
C LYS A 33 -10.06 -5.63 6.76
N VAL A 34 -9.52 -5.51 5.54
CA VAL A 34 -8.33 -4.70 5.25
C VAL A 34 -8.60 -3.78 4.08
N VAL A 35 -8.26 -2.51 4.25
CA VAL A 35 -8.04 -1.58 3.12
C VAL A 35 -6.54 -1.51 2.88
N LEU A 36 -6.08 -2.12 1.80
CA LEU A 36 -4.73 -1.97 1.29
C LEU A 36 -4.74 -0.91 0.20
N PHE A 37 -4.02 0.19 0.40
CA PHE A 37 -3.90 1.22 -0.61
C PHE A 37 -2.45 1.42 -1.04
N PHE A 38 -2.28 1.61 -2.35
CA PHE A 38 -0.99 1.91 -2.98
C PHE A 38 -0.89 3.39 -3.30
N TYR A 39 0.30 3.93 -3.23
CA TYR A 39 0.64 5.28 -3.67
C TYR A 39 2.00 5.29 -4.36
N PRO A 40 2.27 6.25 -5.27
CA PRO A 40 3.46 6.21 -6.11
C PRO A 40 4.78 6.26 -5.35
N LEU A 41 4.99 7.34 -4.60
CA LEU A 41 6.27 7.63 -3.92
C LEU A 41 6.09 8.52 -2.70
N ASP A 42 6.96 8.32 -1.71
CA ASP A 42 7.14 9.24 -0.60
C ASP A 42 7.63 10.62 -1.10
N PHE A 43 7.45 11.65 -0.28
CA PHE A 43 7.92 13.01 -0.54
C PHE A 43 7.46 13.63 -1.87
N THR A 44 6.25 13.30 -2.33
CA THR A 44 5.61 13.88 -3.52
C THR A 44 4.48 14.84 -3.16
N PHE A 45 3.80 15.44 -4.15
CA PHE A 45 2.83 16.51 -3.90
C PHE A 45 1.41 16.02 -3.55
N VAL A 46 0.93 14.97 -4.18
CA VAL A 46 -0.45 14.45 -3.99
C VAL A 46 -0.52 13.42 -2.86
N CYS A 47 0.51 12.59 -2.72
CA CYS A 47 0.51 11.48 -1.77
C CYS A 47 0.33 11.93 -0.31
N PRO A 48 0.95 13.02 0.19
CA PRO A 48 0.74 13.45 1.58
C PRO A 48 -0.74 13.70 1.91
N THR A 49 -1.48 14.33 0.99
CA THR A 49 -2.88 14.67 1.23
C THR A 49 -3.78 13.43 1.35
N GLU A 50 -3.48 12.40 0.56
CA GLU A 50 -4.20 11.11 0.62
C GLU A 50 -3.89 10.35 1.91
N LEU A 51 -2.61 10.25 2.29
CA LEU A 51 -2.20 9.55 3.51
C LEU A 51 -2.78 10.22 4.76
N LEU A 52 -2.75 11.55 4.81
CA LEU A 52 -3.37 12.31 5.89
C LEU A 52 -4.90 12.18 5.90
N ALA A 53 -5.54 12.05 4.72
CA ALA A 53 -6.97 11.83 4.64
C ALA A 53 -7.37 10.46 5.19
N PHE A 54 -6.59 9.40 4.94
CA PHE A 54 -6.79 8.09 5.57
C PHE A 54 -6.61 8.17 7.09
N ASP A 55 -5.59 8.88 7.56
CA ASP A 55 -5.32 9.03 9.00
C ASP A 55 -6.45 9.76 9.73
N LYS A 56 -6.96 10.86 9.15
CA LYS A 56 -8.10 11.62 9.69
C LYS A 56 -9.38 10.79 9.82
N ARG A 57 -9.55 9.76 8.99
CA ARG A 57 -10.74 8.91 8.97
C ARG A 57 -10.47 7.52 9.60
N LEU A 58 -9.29 7.33 10.18
CA LEU A 58 -8.84 6.01 10.67
C LEU A 58 -9.77 5.44 11.74
N ASP A 59 -10.29 6.26 12.64
CA ASP A 59 -11.24 5.83 13.68
C ASP A 59 -12.56 5.33 13.07
N GLU A 60 -12.99 5.88 11.95
CA GLU A 60 -14.17 5.41 11.24
C GLU A 60 -13.92 4.03 10.59
N PHE A 61 -12.75 3.80 10.01
CA PHE A 61 -12.35 2.48 9.53
C PHE A 61 -12.31 1.46 10.67
N LYS A 62 -11.63 1.80 11.76
CA LYS A 62 -11.52 0.92 12.95
C LYS A 62 -12.87 0.60 13.57
N SER A 63 -13.78 1.56 13.65
CA SER A 63 -15.16 1.35 14.17
C SER A 63 -15.96 0.34 13.36
N ARG A 64 -15.59 0.13 12.08
CA ARG A 64 -16.18 -0.87 11.17
C ARG A 64 -15.38 -2.17 11.10
N GLY A 65 -14.37 -2.33 11.95
CA GLY A 65 -13.49 -3.51 11.97
C GLY A 65 -12.54 -3.58 10.78
N VAL A 66 -12.16 -2.43 10.21
CA VAL A 66 -11.30 -2.34 9.03
C VAL A 66 -9.91 -1.85 9.43
N GLU A 67 -8.89 -2.61 9.10
CA GLU A 67 -7.49 -2.21 9.20
C GLU A 67 -7.05 -1.50 7.91
N VAL A 68 -6.19 -0.48 8.04
CA VAL A 68 -5.68 0.30 6.91
C VAL A 68 -4.18 0.06 6.76
N LEU A 69 -3.73 -0.24 5.55
CA LEU A 69 -2.33 -0.45 5.20
C LEU A 69 -1.98 0.40 3.98
N GLY A 70 -0.94 1.22 4.10
CA GLY A 70 -0.37 1.95 2.96
C GLY A 70 0.85 1.21 2.39
N CYS A 71 1.04 1.25 1.08
CA CYS A 71 2.16 0.59 0.39
C CYS A 71 2.70 1.47 -0.74
N SER A 72 4.00 1.61 -0.82
CA SER A 72 4.70 2.16 -1.98
C SER A 72 6.00 1.41 -2.26
N VAL A 73 6.61 1.69 -3.41
CA VAL A 73 7.88 1.09 -3.82
C VAL A 73 9.10 1.65 -3.07
N ASP A 74 8.88 2.55 -2.12
CA ASP A 74 9.92 3.10 -1.27
C ASP A 74 10.37 2.13 -0.17
N SER A 75 11.52 2.43 0.43
CA SER A 75 12.05 1.67 1.56
C SER A 75 11.36 2.05 2.89
N ARG A 76 11.38 1.14 3.85
CA ARG A 76 11.00 1.44 5.24
C ARG A 76 11.73 2.66 5.83
N TRP A 77 12.97 2.90 5.40
CA TRP A 77 13.74 4.05 5.87
C TRP A 77 13.21 5.37 5.31
N SER A 78 12.79 5.37 4.03
CA SER A 78 12.10 6.51 3.44
C SER A 78 10.78 6.77 4.15
N HIS A 79 9.95 5.76 4.37
CA HIS A 79 8.71 5.87 5.13
C HIS A 79 8.92 6.43 6.53
N LEU A 80 9.93 5.93 7.25
CA LEU A 80 10.26 6.41 8.60
C LEU A 80 10.69 7.88 8.58
N ALA A 81 11.54 8.27 7.64
CA ALA A 81 11.95 9.66 7.47
C ALA A 81 10.75 10.56 7.15
N TRP A 82 9.85 10.11 6.28
CA TRP A 82 8.67 10.87 5.89
C TRP A 82 7.67 11.04 7.04
N LYS A 83 7.45 10.00 7.85
CA LYS A 83 6.68 10.08 9.09
C LYS A 83 7.27 11.05 10.12
N ASN A 84 8.60 11.12 10.20
CA ASN A 84 9.30 12.03 11.11
C ASN A 84 9.44 13.46 10.56
N THR A 85 9.00 13.71 9.34
CA THR A 85 8.99 15.05 8.74
C THR A 85 7.65 15.73 9.03
N ASP A 86 7.71 16.99 9.48
CA ASP A 86 6.53 17.80 9.76
C ASP A 86 5.69 18.02 8.46
N VAL A 87 4.38 18.03 8.62
CA VAL A 87 3.44 18.23 7.49
C VAL A 87 3.68 19.56 6.76
N ASN A 88 4.06 20.61 7.49
CA ASN A 88 4.37 21.91 6.90
C ASN A 88 5.67 21.89 6.06
N ASN A 89 6.49 20.86 6.24
CA ASN A 89 7.74 20.64 5.50
C ASN A 89 7.62 19.52 4.46
N GLY A 90 6.41 19.16 4.05
CA GLY A 90 6.16 18.12 3.05
C GLY A 90 6.15 16.68 3.60
N GLY A 91 6.16 16.52 4.92
CA GLY A 91 6.01 15.23 5.58
C GLY A 91 4.54 14.81 5.73
N ILE A 92 4.35 13.66 6.34
CA ILE A 92 3.01 13.12 6.68
C ILE A 92 2.77 13.05 8.19
N GLY A 93 3.77 13.46 8.99
CA GLY A 93 3.68 13.31 10.44
C GLY A 93 3.48 11.85 10.85
N ASN A 94 3.07 11.64 12.08
CA ASN A 94 2.95 10.30 12.63
C ASN A 94 1.58 9.68 12.30
N VAL A 95 1.34 9.33 11.03
CA VAL A 95 0.14 8.58 10.62
C VAL A 95 0.02 7.26 11.40
N GLN A 96 -1.19 6.89 11.80
CA GLN A 96 -1.49 5.83 12.78
C GLN A 96 -1.85 4.48 12.13
N TYR A 97 -1.31 4.20 10.95
CA TYR A 97 -1.42 2.91 10.26
C TYR A 97 -0.06 2.50 9.66
N PRO A 98 0.17 1.20 9.42
CA PRO A 98 1.43 0.71 8.86
C PRO A 98 1.70 1.22 7.44
N LEU A 99 2.97 1.53 7.15
CA LEU A 99 3.48 1.80 5.80
C LEU A 99 4.40 0.65 5.36
N LEU A 100 3.94 -0.11 4.39
CA LEU A 100 4.63 -1.27 3.83
C LEU A 100 5.66 -0.83 2.80
N GLN A 101 6.90 -1.35 2.90
CA GLN A 101 7.86 -1.20 1.82
C GLN A 101 7.60 -2.23 0.71
N ASP A 102 7.82 -1.85 -0.54
CA ASP A 102 7.76 -2.74 -1.70
C ASP A 102 8.93 -2.47 -2.66
N LEU A 103 10.18 -2.59 -2.14
CA LEU A 103 11.40 -2.25 -2.87
C LEU A 103 11.60 -3.09 -4.12
N ASP A 104 11.26 -4.37 -4.09
CA ASP A 104 11.33 -5.30 -5.22
C ASP A 104 10.11 -5.22 -6.13
N LYS A 105 9.11 -4.41 -5.74
CA LYS A 105 7.87 -4.17 -6.48
C LYS A 105 7.00 -5.41 -6.67
N SER A 106 7.25 -6.45 -5.88
CA SER A 106 6.51 -7.72 -5.97
C SER A 106 5.04 -7.56 -5.55
N ILE A 107 4.78 -6.74 -4.54
CA ILE A 107 3.41 -6.48 -4.06
C ILE A 107 2.64 -5.67 -5.11
N ALA A 108 3.19 -4.54 -5.58
CA ALA A 108 2.55 -3.71 -6.61
C ALA A 108 2.30 -4.50 -7.90
N ARG A 109 3.22 -5.41 -8.27
CA ARG A 109 3.06 -6.31 -9.41
C ARG A 109 1.90 -7.29 -9.19
N SER A 110 1.85 -7.96 -8.05
CA SER A 110 0.82 -8.98 -7.77
C SER A 110 -0.59 -8.40 -7.69
N TYR A 111 -0.71 -7.13 -7.29
CA TYR A 111 -1.97 -6.38 -7.28
C TYR A 111 -2.28 -5.67 -8.60
N ASP A 112 -1.46 -5.87 -9.64
CA ASP A 112 -1.66 -5.30 -10.98
C ASP A 112 -1.73 -3.76 -10.99
N VAL A 113 -0.92 -3.13 -10.12
CA VAL A 113 -0.83 -1.66 -10.00
C VAL A 113 0.55 -1.10 -10.37
N LEU A 114 1.51 -1.95 -10.74
CA LEU A 114 2.85 -1.50 -11.13
C LEU A 114 2.86 -0.93 -12.55
N VAL A 115 3.34 0.32 -12.71
CA VAL A 115 3.45 0.98 -14.01
C VAL A 115 4.85 1.56 -14.24
N GLY A 116 5.27 1.63 -15.51
CA GLY A 116 6.56 2.22 -15.89
C GLY A 116 7.78 1.38 -15.49
N ALA A 117 7.59 0.15 -15.04
CA ALA A 117 8.67 -0.76 -14.71
C ALA A 117 9.32 -1.35 -15.98
N LYS A 118 10.64 -1.54 -15.92
CA LYS A 118 11.36 -2.39 -16.87
C LYS A 118 11.43 -3.79 -16.30
N GLU A 119 11.08 -4.77 -17.08
CA GLU A 119 11.12 -6.17 -16.71
C GLU A 119 12.16 -6.91 -17.53
N ALA A 120 12.80 -7.90 -16.92
CA ALA A 120 13.67 -8.85 -17.59
C ALA A 120 13.21 -10.26 -17.26
N TYR A 121 13.30 -11.14 -18.25
CA TYR A 121 13.16 -12.57 -18.05
C TYR A 121 14.43 -13.11 -17.37
N VAL A 122 14.28 -13.78 -16.27
CA VAL A 122 15.39 -14.37 -15.52
C VAL A 122 15.09 -15.83 -15.19
N GLU A 123 16.14 -16.63 -15.24
CA GLU A 123 16.15 -17.99 -14.69
C GLU A 123 16.66 -17.91 -13.25
N THR A 124 15.92 -18.47 -12.32
CA THR A 124 16.30 -18.56 -10.91
C THR A 124 16.27 -20.02 -10.44
N GLU A 125 16.86 -20.33 -9.30
CA GLU A 125 16.79 -21.66 -8.71
C GLU A 125 15.34 -22.13 -8.42
N GLU A 126 14.40 -21.21 -8.30
CA GLU A 126 12.98 -21.47 -8.08
C GLU A 126 12.18 -21.59 -9.38
N GLY A 127 12.79 -21.32 -10.55
CA GLY A 127 12.17 -21.37 -11.86
C GLY A 127 12.44 -20.15 -12.73
N GLU A 128 11.83 -20.14 -13.91
CA GLU A 128 11.90 -19.04 -14.87
C GLU A 128 10.78 -18.02 -14.62
N GLY A 129 11.05 -16.74 -14.78
CA GLY A 129 10.05 -15.70 -14.65
C GLY A 129 10.53 -14.30 -14.99
N ASN A 130 9.59 -13.37 -15.06
CA ASN A 130 9.89 -11.97 -15.23
C ASN A 130 10.17 -11.32 -13.86
N THR A 131 11.23 -10.53 -13.80
CA THR A 131 11.55 -9.69 -12.65
C THR A 131 11.64 -8.22 -13.03
N THR A 132 11.38 -7.34 -12.08
CA THR A 132 11.57 -5.91 -12.29
C THR A 132 13.04 -5.55 -12.16
N VAL A 133 13.63 -5.07 -13.24
CA VAL A 133 15.05 -4.69 -13.29
C VAL A 133 15.27 -3.18 -13.16
N GLY A 134 14.23 -2.38 -13.15
CA GLY A 134 14.35 -0.94 -12.92
C GLY A 134 13.07 -0.16 -13.18
N GLY A 135 13.02 1.05 -12.66
CA GLY A 135 11.87 1.94 -12.80
C GLY A 135 10.60 1.43 -12.12
N GLY A 136 9.49 2.07 -12.44
CA GLY A 136 8.17 1.69 -11.98
C GLY A 136 7.78 2.23 -10.60
N VAL A 137 6.52 2.61 -10.53
CA VAL A 137 5.83 3.06 -9.33
C VAL A 137 4.45 2.41 -9.26
N ALA A 138 3.82 2.43 -8.12
CA ALA A 138 2.45 1.96 -8.00
C ALA A 138 1.45 3.04 -8.46
N LEU A 139 0.43 2.62 -9.20
CA LEU A 139 -0.79 3.42 -9.37
C LEU A 139 -1.46 3.69 -8.01
N ARG A 140 -2.39 4.65 -7.98
CA ARG A 140 -3.18 4.93 -6.79
C ARG A 140 -4.31 3.90 -6.65
N GLY A 141 -3.93 2.66 -6.36
CA GLY A 141 -4.86 1.55 -6.13
C GLY A 141 -5.35 1.50 -4.69
N SER A 142 -6.61 1.12 -4.48
CA SER A 142 -7.17 0.80 -3.16
C SER A 142 -8.01 -0.47 -3.27
N PHE A 143 -7.78 -1.39 -2.36
CA PHE A 143 -8.43 -2.70 -2.36
C PHE A 143 -9.08 -2.94 -0.99
N LEU A 144 -10.38 -3.25 -0.98
CA LEU A 144 -11.07 -3.74 0.20
C LEU A 144 -11.05 -5.26 0.19
N ILE A 145 -10.42 -5.83 1.20
CA ILE A 145 -10.25 -7.27 1.40
C ILE A 145 -11.12 -7.65 2.61
N ASP A 146 -11.94 -8.68 2.46
CA ASP A 146 -12.82 -9.17 3.53
C ASP A 146 -12.11 -10.11 4.51
N GLU A 147 -12.85 -10.58 5.51
CA GLU A 147 -12.38 -11.46 6.57
C GLU A 147 -11.88 -12.82 6.04
N GLU A 148 -12.38 -13.26 4.89
CA GLU A 148 -11.92 -14.47 4.20
C GLU A 148 -10.72 -14.22 3.28
N GLY A 149 -10.22 -12.98 3.21
CA GLY A 149 -9.10 -12.61 2.34
C GLY A 149 -9.48 -12.47 0.87
N VAL A 150 -10.75 -12.20 0.56
CA VAL A 150 -11.23 -11.99 -0.81
C VAL A 150 -11.36 -10.50 -1.10
N ILE A 151 -10.85 -10.05 -2.25
CA ILE A 151 -11.01 -8.66 -2.69
C ILE A 151 -12.46 -8.42 -3.10
N ARG A 152 -13.16 -7.54 -2.41
CA ARG A 152 -14.56 -7.19 -2.65
C ARG A 152 -14.74 -5.91 -3.44
N HIS A 153 -13.79 -5.00 -3.34
CA HIS A 153 -13.82 -3.73 -4.06
C HIS A 153 -12.41 -3.29 -4.43
N ALA A 154 -12.27 -2.64 -5.57
CA ALA A 154 -11.02 -2.05 -6.02
C ALA A 154 -11.28 -0.74 -6.76
N VAL A 155 -10.48 0.28 -6.47
CA VAL A 155 -10.41 1.54 -7.21
C VAL A 155 -8.96 1.73 -7.65
N LEU A 156 -8.77 2.00 -8.94
CA LEU A 156 -7.44 2.29 -9.50
C LEU A 156 -7.51 3.64 -10.22
N ASN A 157 -6.70 4.58 -9.75
CA ASN A 157 -6.55 5.88 -10.36
C ASN A 157 -5.14 6.04 -10.94
N ASP A 158 -5.03 6.78 -12.02
CA ASP A 158 -3.76 7.21 -12.58
C ASP A 158 -3.04 8.16 -11.62
N LEU A 159 -1.73 8.32 -11.81
CA LEU A 159 -0.83 9.06 -10.91
C LEU A 159 -1.28 10.49 -10.57
N PRO A 160 -1.83 11.30 -11.50
CA PRO A 160 -2.29 12.66 -11.18
C PRO A 160 -3.66 12.71 -10.48
N LEU A 161 -4.40 11.60 -10.43
CA LEU A 161 -5.76 11.56 -9.91
C LEU A 161 -5.78 11.06 -8.46
N GLY A 162 -5.97 11.98 -7.50
CA GLY A 162 -6.18 11.63 -6.09
C GLY A 162 -7.44 10.79 -5.86
N ARG A 163 -7.48 10.11 -4.71
CA ARG A 163 -8.61 9.25 -4.31
C ARG A 163 -9.60 9.99 -3.44
N ASN A 164 -10.85 9.55 -3.50
CA ASN A 164 -11.87 9.93 -2.53
C ASN A 164 -11.92 8.87 -1.42
N ILE A 165 -11.52 9.23 -0.20
CA ILE A 165 -11.48 8.31 0.94
C ILE A 165 -12.89 7.97 1.43
N ASP A 166 -13.86 8.87 1.23
CA ASP A 166 -15.26 8.63 1.60
C ASP A 166 -15.86 7.47 0.79
N GLU A 167 -15.39 7.26 -0.44
CA GLU A 167 -15.81 6.10 -1.25
C GLU A 167 -15.39 4.79 -0.59
N MET A 168 -14.20 4.71 -0.04
CA MET A 168 -13.73 3.51 0.68
C MET A 168 -14.52 3.27 1.97
N LEU A 169 -14.99 4.32 2.63
CA LEU A 169 -15.83 4.23 3.82
C LEU A 169 -17.27 3.84 3.49
N ARG A 170 -17.76 4.19 2.30
CA ARG A 170 -19.11 3.83 1.84
C ARG A 170 -19.29 2.33 1.60
N MET A 171 -18.21 1.63 1.23
CA MET A 171 -18.20 0.19 0.91
C MET A 171 -18.21 -0.65 2.18
#